data_aaa93f31f9201dcb0ab7f3692a993867
#
_entry.id   aaa93f31f9201dcb0ab7f3692a993867
#
_cell.length_a   1.000
_cell.length_b   1.000
_cell.length_c   1.000
_cell.angle_alpha   90.00
_cell.angle_beta   90.00
_cell.angle_gamma   90.00
#
_symmetry.space_group_name_H-M   'P 1'
#
loop_
_entity.id
_entity.type
_entity.pdbx_description
1 polymer ?
#
loop_
_entity_poly.entity_id
_entity_poly.type
_entity_poly.pdbx_seq_one_letter_code
_entity_poly.pdbx_strand_id
1 'polypeptide(L)'
;RRQRQMCIRDRYKEYTRNPDYITTIEKFQETPDFYIYWVLAAGQNRLYLYNKNNRESQVCELTAYTGKYFISFGRMIDITSDYIITSVSASDMCTYLKGGNEYVNFEEKYPKQIQRMREEFSGIQEDSNPCIVIYSF
;
A
#
# COMPACT_ATOMS: atom_id res chain seq x y z
N ARG A 1 -33.62 -19.42 11.09
CA ARG A 1 -32.29 -18.95 11.58
C ARG A 1 -31.09 -19.64 10.89
N ARG A 2 -31.16 -20.97 10.61
CA ARG A 2 -30.03 -21.68 9.91
C ARG A 2 -29.82 -21.24 8.47
N GLN A 3 -30.86 -20.90 7.71
CA GLN A 3 -30.73 -20.44 6.31
C GLN A 3 -30.00 -19.09 6.17
N ARG A 4 -30.16 -18.15 7.11
CA ARG A 4 -29.45 -16.85 7.05
C ARG A 4 -27.93 -16.98 7.27
N GLN A 5 -27.49 -17.91 8.11
CA GLN A 5 -26.04 -18.15 8.32
C GLN A 5 -25.35 -18.81 7.12
N MET A 6 -26.05 -19.72 6.41
CA MET A 6 -25.50 -20.31 5.18
C MET A 6 -25.33 -19.27 4.05
N CYS A 7 -26.31 -18.39 3.85
CA CYS A 7 -26.22 -17.33 2.84
C CYS A 7 -25.07 -16.36 3.07
N ILE A 8 -24.74 -16.04 4.33
CA ILE A 8 -23.61 -15.17 4.65
C ILE A 8 -22.27 -15.86 4.33
N ARG A 9 -22.15 -17.15 4.62
CA ARG A 9 -20.90 -17.92 4.41
C ARG A 9 -20.60 -18.16 2.93
N ASP A 10 -21.63 -18.42 2.12
CA ASP A 10 -21.46 -18.62 0.67
C ASP A 10 -21.19 -17.30 -0.05
N ARG A 11 -21.87 -16.23 0.33
CA ARG A 11 -21.58 -14.88 -0.18
C ARG A 11 -20.20 -14.37 0.21
N TYR A 12 -19.68 -14.72 1.38
CA TYR A 12 -18.34 -14.31 1.79
C TYR A 12 -17.26 -14.81 0.81
N LYS A 13 -17.37 -16.02 0.29
CA LYS A 13 -16.46 -16.56 -0.73
C LYS A 13 -16.58 -15.83 -2.08
N GLU A 14 -17.77 -15.37 -2.43
CA GLU A 14 -18.02 -14.58 -3.63
C GLU A 14 -17.43 -13.16 -3.48
N TYR A 15 -17.62 -12.52 -2.34
CA TYR A 15 -17.07 -11.19 -2.04
C TYR A 15 -15.54 -11.17 -2.00
N THR A 16 -14.89 -12.19 -1.47
CA THR A 16 -13.43 -12.27 -1.40
C THR A 16 -12.76 -12.44 -2.76
N ARG A 17 -13.50 -12.87 -3.78
CA ARG A 17 -13.01 -13.08 -5.15
C ARG A 17 -13.36 -11.95 -6.12
N ASN A 18 -14.33 -11.11 -5.77
CA ASN A 18 -14.74 -10.02 -6.64
C ASN A 18 -13.89 -8.77 -6.33
N PRO A 19 -13.14 -8.22 -7.32
CA PRO A 19 -12.28 -7.05 -7.13
C PRO A 19 -13.05 -5.78 -6.74
N ASP A 20 -14.37 -5.77 -6.97
CA ASP A 20 -15.22 -4.61 -6.69
C ASP A 20 -15.67 -4.53 -5.22
N TYR A 21 -15.39 -5.55 -4.41
CA TYR A 21 -15.80 -5.58 -3.01
C TYR A 21 -14.64 -5.37 -2.04
N ILE A 22 -14.83 -4.40 -1.14
CA ILE A 22 -14.01 -4.23 0.06
C ILE A 22 -14.43 -5.31 1.05
N THR A 23 -13.49 -6.15 1.46
CA THR A 23 -13.75 -7.23 2.42
C THR A 23 -13.47 -6.82 3.86
N THR A 24 -12.54 -5.90 4.07
CA THR A 24 -12.15 -5.44 5.41
C THR A 24 -11.64 -4.00 5.32
N ILE A 25 -12.07 -3.17 6.26
CA ILE A 25 -11.44 -1.88 6.55
C ILE A 25 -10.48 -2.12 7.71
N GLU A 26 -9.18 -2.03 7.44
CA GLU A 26 -8.14 -2.30 8.44
C GLU A 26 -7.80 -1.05 9.24
N LYS A 27 -7.81 0.10 8.58
CA LYS A 27 -7.56 1.40 9.20
C LYS A 27 -8.49 2.45 8.60
N PHE A 28 -8.91 3.36 9.45
CA PHE A 28 -9.70 4.53 9.06
C PHE A 28 -9.15 5.76 9.78
N GLN A 29 -9.01 6.85 9.05
CA GLN A 29 -8.66 8.15 9.58
C GLN A 29 -9.53 9.22 8.96
N GLU A 30 -10.02 10.13 9.78
CA GLU A 30 -10.68 11.35 9.35
C GLU A 30 -9.74 12.54 9.51
N THR A 31 -9.64 13.34 8.46
CA THR A 31 -9.01 14.66 8.46
C THR A 31 -10.06 15.74 8.14
N PRO A 32 -9.77 17.04 8.25
CA PRO A 32 -10.71 18.07 7.85
C PRO A 32 -11.26 17.91 6.43
N ASP A 33 -10.41 17.50 5.47
CA ASP A 33 -10.75 17.44 4.06
C ASP A 33 -11.01 16.05 3.52
N PHE A 34 -10.55 14.99 4.21
CA PHE A 34 -10.59 13.63 3.70
C PHE A 34 -11.07 12.61 4.72
N TYR A 35 -11.73 11.55 4.20
CA TYR A 35 -11.76 10.24 4.84
C TYR A 35 -10.73 9.35 4.16
N ILE A 36 -9.87 8.72 4.97
CA ILE A 36 -8.78 7.85 4.50
C ILE A 36 -9.09 6.43 4.97
N TYR A 37 -9.14 5.49 4.03
CA TYR A 37 -9.43 4.09 4.31
C TYR A 37 -8.29 3.21 3.81
N TRP A 38 -7.70 2.43 4.70
CA TRP A 38 -6.87 1.31 4.34
C TRP A 38 -7.70 0.05 4.35
N VAL A 39 -7.82 -0.59 3.20
CA VAL A 39 -8.76 -1.68 3.00
C VAL A 39 -8.09 -2.88 2.36
N LEU A 40 -8.63 -4.05 2.65
CA LEU A 40 -8.36 -5.26 1.90
C LEU A 40 -9.50 -5.45 0.88
N ALA A 41 -9.17 -5.42 -0.40
CA ALA A 41 -10.11 -5.63 -1.50
C ALA A 41 -9.53 -6.65 -2.48
N ALA A 42 -10.25 -7.75 -2.74
CA ALA A 42 -9.81 -8.84 -3.60
C ALA A 42 -8.40 -9.40 -3.23
N GLY A 43 -8.09 -9.49 -1.94
CA GLY A 43 -6.80 -9.96 -1.44
C GLY A 43 -5.64 -8.97 -1.59
N GLN A 44 -5.91 -7.74 -1.99
CA GLN A 44 -4.93 -6.67 -2.11
C GLN A 44 -5.23 -5.53 -1.15
N ASN A 45 -4.21 -5.01 -0.52
CA ASN A 45 -4.32 -3.81 0.27
C ASN A 45 -4.42 -2.58 -0.64
N ARG A 46 -5.38 -1.70 -0.36
CA ARG A 46 -5.61 -0.47 -1.12
C ARG A 46 -5.86 0.70 -0.19
N LEU A 47 -5.40 1.87 -0.60
CA LEU A 47 -5.69 3.13 0.07
C LEU A 47 -6.77 3.88 -0.72
N TYR A 48 -7.89 4.16 -0.06
CA TYR A 48 -8.97 4.99 -0.59
C TYR A 48 -8.96 6.34 0.11
N LEU A 49 -9.05 7.40 -0.67
CA LEU A 49 -9.27 8.76 -0.21
C LEU A 49 -10.65 9.21 -0.67
N TYR A 50 -11.46 9.65 0.27
CA TYR A 50 -12.71 10.34 -0.05
C TYR A 50 -12.56 11.82 0.30
N ASN A 51 -12.63 12.69 -0.70
CA ASN A 51 -12.58 14.14 -0.51
C ASN A 51 -13.95 14.65 -0.11
N LYS A 52 -14.05 15.26 1.08
CA LYS A 52 -15.29 15.77 1.64
C LYS A 52 -15.82 17.00 0.88
N ASN A 53 -14.93 17.79 0.26
CA ASN A 53 -15.28 19.04 -0.38
C ASN A 53 -15.95 18.83 -1.73
N ASN A 54 -15.40 17.95 -2.57
CA ASN A 54 -15.96 17.64 -3.89
C ASN A 54 -16.74 16.33 -3.93
N ARG A 55 -16.77 15.55 -2.83
CA ARG A 55 -17.47 14.27 -2.68
C ARG A 55 -16.97 13.17 -3.65
N GLU A 56 -15.71 13.24 -4.04
CA GLU A 56 -15.10 12.27 -4.94
C GLU A 56 -14.24 11.26 -4.16
N SER A 57 -14.27 10.03 -4.64
CA SER A 57 -13.42 8.94 -4.13
C SER A 57 -12.29 8.66 -5.11
N GLN A 58 -11.12 8.45 -4.58
CA GLN A 58 -9.92 8.12 -5.34
C GLN A 58 -9.25 6.91 -4.71
N VAL A 59 -8.87 5.95 -5.55
CA VAL A 59 -8.00 4.85 -5.14
C VAL A 59 -6.56 5.27 -5.38
N CYS A 60 -5.76 5.26 -4.33
CA CYS A 60 -4.33 5.48 -4.48
C CYS A 60 -3.66 4.16 -4.83
N GLU A 61 -2.98 4.11 -5.95
CA GLU A 61 -2.07 3.01 -6.23
C GLU A 61 -0.95 3.00 -5.18
N LEU A 62 -0.68 1.81 -4.64
CA LEU A 62 0.24 1.63 -3.51
C LEU A 62 1.72 1.66 -3.91
N THR A 63 2.03 2.26 -5.03
CA THR A 63 3.37 2.59 -5.44
C THR A 63 3.62 4.06 -5.19
N ALA A 64 4.27 4.38 -4.08
CA ALA A 64 4.68 5.74 -3.84
C ALA A 64 5.79 6.11 -4.80
N TYR A 65 5.43 6.78 -5.86
CA TYR A 65 6.35 7.53 -6.67
C TYR A 65 6.58 8.88 -5.98
N THR A 66 7.58 8.93 -5.11
CA THR A 66 8.15 10.23 -4.79
C THR A 66 9.14 10.54 -5.91
N GLY A 67 9.16 11.75 -6.45
CA GLY A 67 10.13 12.11 -7.52
C GLY A 67 11.59 11.79 -7.17
N LYS A 68 11.87 11.41 -5.94
CA LYS A 68 13.19 11.09 -5.39
C LYS A 68 13.46 9.58 -5.31
N TYR A 69 12.47 8.78 -4.87
CA TYR A 69 12.64 7.33 -4.66
C TYR A 69 11.46 6.57 -5.27
N PHE A 70 11.70 5.33 -5.65
CA PHE A 70 10.68 4.35 -5.88
C PHE A 70 10.59 3.44 -4.64
N ILE A 71 9.54 3.57 -3.87
CA ILE A 71 9.28 2.69 -2.73
C ILE A 71 7.83 2.24 -2.87
N SER A 72 7.63 0.93 -3.00
CA SER A 72 6.28 0.35 -2.88
C SER A 72 5.72 0.65 -1.49
N PHE A 73 4.43 0.88 -1.43
CA PHE A 73 3.74 1.05 -0.16
C PHE A 73 3.86 -0.25 0.64
N GLY A 74 4.76 -0.28 1.60
CA GLY A 74 4.99 -1.44 2.43
C GLY A 74 3.80 -1.78 3.33
N ARG A 75 4.06 -2.50 4.38
CA ARG A 75 3.03 -2.83 5.37
C ARG A 75 2.60 -1.56 6.10
N MET A 76 1.29 -1.29 6.11
CA MET A 76 0.71 -0.19 6.88
C MET A 76 0.98 -0.39 8.38
N ILE A 77 1.57 0.63 9.01
CA ILE A 77 1.74 0.69 10.46
C ILE A 77 0.62 1.54 11.05
N ASP A 78 0.50 2.78 10.57
CA ASP A 78 -0.50 3.71 11.10
C ASP A 78 -0.89 4.81 10.11
N ILE A 79 -2.04 5.43 10.36
CA ILE A 79 -2.53 6.62 9.67
C ILE A 79 -2.91 7.63 10.74
N THR A 80 -2.37 8.83 10.62
CA THR A 80 -2.73 9.97 11.45
C THR A 80 -3.38 11.07 10.61
N SER A 81 -3.71 12.22 11.22
CA SER A 81 -4.19 13.38 10.47
C SER A 81 -3.16 13.96 9.50
N ASP A 82 -1.88 13.77 9.76
CA ASP A 82 -0.78 14.43 9.06
C ASP A 82 0.12 13.47 8.29
N TYR A 83 0.11 12.18 8.64
CA TYR A 83 1.05 11.18 8.12
C TYR A 83 0.40 9.84 7.87
N ILE A 84 0.91 9.15 6.84
CA ILE A 84 0.77 7.70 6.68
C ILE A 84 2.13 7.09 6.97
N ILE A 85 2.16 6.08 7.83
CA ILE A 85 3.38 5.40 8.25
C ILE A 85 3.33 3.97 7.77
N THR A 86 4.33 3.57 7.01
CA THR A 86 4.47 2.19 6.52
C THR A 86 5.85 1.64 6.85
N SER A 87 6.00 0.32 6.78
CA SER A 87 7.29 -0.35 6.83
C SER A 87 7.52 -1.15 5.55
N VAL A 88 8.74 -1.08 5.04
CA VAL A 88 9.21 -1.87 3.92
C VAL A 88 10.27 -2.83 4.45
N SER A 89 10.13 -4.12 4.18
CA SER A 89 11.12 -5.10 4.63
C SER A 89 12.48 -4.87 3.96
N ALA A 90 13.56 -5.25 4.64
CA ALA A 90 14.90 -5.16 4.05
C ALA A 90 15.02 -6.02 2.78
N SER A 91 14.36 -7.17 2.74
CA SER A 91 14.30 -8.02 1.55
C SER A 91 13.63 -7.32 0.35
N ASP A 92 12.51 -6.59 0.58
CA ASP A 92 11.87 -5.80 -0.48
C ASP A 92 12.78 -4.65 -0.93
N MET A 93 13.44 -3.97 0.02
CA MET A 93 14.42 -2.93 -0.32
C MET A 93 15.56 -3.49 -1.16
N CYS A 94 16.12 -4.64 -0.81
CA CYS A 94 17.15 -5.30 -1.62
C CYS A 94 16.65 -5.63 -3.03
N THR A 95 15.38 -6.04 -3.17
CA THR A 95 14.75 -6.30 -4.47
C THR A 95 14.69 -5.01 -5.30
N TYR A 96 14.29 -3.89 -4.71
CA TYR A 96 14.30 -2.59 -5.41
C TYR A 96 15.69 -2.16 -5.83
N LEU A 97 16.69 -2.32 -4.94
CA LEU A 97 18.09 -1.99 -5.24
C LEU A 97 18.69 -2.86 -6.37
N LYS A 98 18.24 -4.10 -6.49
CA LYS A 98 18.58 -4.98 -7.63
C LYS A 98 17.89 -4.58 -8.94
N GLY A 99 16.92 -3.65 -8.89
CA GLY A 99 16.17 -3.19 -10.06
C GLY A 99 14.89 -3.99 -10.32
N GLY A 100 14.50 -4.87 -9.41
CA GLY A 100 13.30 -5.70 -9.52
C GLY A 100 13.59 -7.19 -9.34
N ASN A 101 12.71 -8.03 -9.87
CA ASN A 101 12.80 -9.49 -9.85
C ASN A 101 12.40 -10.05 -11.23
N GLU A 102 12.25 -11.37 -11.34
CA GLU A 102 11.87 -12.06 -12.59
C GLU A 102 10.50 -11.63 -13.17
N TYR A 103 9.61 -11.04 -12.35
CA TYR A 103 8.27 -10.61 -12.76
C TYR A 103 8.16 -9.11 -12.99
N VAL A 104 9.06 -8.30 -12.40
CA VAL A 104 8.95 -6.84 -12.41
C VAL A 104 10.31 -6.20 -12.59
N ASN A 105 10.46 -5.41 -13.65
CA ASN A 105 11.66 -4.61 -13.94
C ASN A 105 11.41 -3.15 -13.52
N PHE A 106 11.78 -2.84 -12.28
CA PHE A 106 11.68 -1.47 -11.75
C PHE A 106 12.73 -0.54 -12.35
N GLU A 107 13.90 -1.06 -12.73
CA GLU A 107 14.98 -0.27 -13.30
C GLU A 107 14.62 0.33 -14.66
N GLU A 108 13.88 -0.42 -15.48
CA GLU A 108 13.38 0.09 -16.76
C GLU A 108 12.37 1.23 -16.56
N LYS A 109 11.47 1.07 -15.59
CA LYS A 109 10.39 2.04 -15.32
C LYS A 109 10.87 3.27 -14.53
N TYR A 110 11.82 3.08 -13.60
CA TYR A 110 12.27 4.11 -12.66
C TYR A 110 13.81 4.19 -12.54
N PRO A 111 14.56 4.33 -13.64
CA PRO A 111 16.03 4.18 -13.64
C PRO A 111 16.75 5.17 -12.71
N LYS A 112 16.32 6.43 -12.72
CA LYS A 112 16.95 7.48 -11.88
C LYS A 112 16.70 7.27 -10.40
N GLN A 113 15.51 6.81 -10.03
CA GLN A 113 15.12 6.55 -8.65
C GLN A 113 15.86 5.33 -8.10
N ILE A 114 15.94 4.26 -8.88
CA ILE A 114 16.68 3.05 -8.49
C ILE A 114 18.19 3.35 -8.34
N GLN A 115 18.77 4.09 -9.26
CA GLN A 115 20.18 4.49 -9.12
C GLN A 115 20.42 5.30 -7.85
N ARG A 116 19.57 6.28 -7.55
CA ARG A 116 19.67 7.07 -6.32
C ARG A 116 19.51 6.23 -5.06
N MET A 117 18.57 5.29 -5.07
CA MET A 117 18.39 4.37 -3.96
C MET A 117 19.62 3.51 -3.72
N ARG A 118 20.30 3.04 -4.78
CA ARG A 118 21.56 2.30 -4.67
C ARG A 118 22.66 3.12 -4.00
N GLU A 119 22.75 4.41 -4.31
CA GLU A 119 23.74 5.32 -3.71
C GLU A 119 23.46 5.56 -2.22
N GLU A 120 22.20 5.80 -1.86
CA GLU A 120 21.81 6.16 -0.49
C GLU A 120 21.62 4.94 0.45
N PHE A 121 21.23 3.79 -0.06
CA PHE A 121 20.88 2.59 0.72
C PHE A 121 21.81 1.39 0.45
N SER A 122 23.03 1.64 -0.04
CA SER A 122 24.00 0.59 -0.42
C SER A 122 24.37 -0.39 0.70
N GLY A 123 24.19 0.00 1.97
CA GLY A 123 24.49 -0.83 3.14
C GLY A 123 23.38 -1.76 3.60
N ILE A 124 22.21 -1.74 2.95
CA ILE A 124 21.08 -2.59 3.36
C ILE A 124 21.33 -4.03 2.89
N GLN A 125 21.15 -4.98 3.82
CA GLN A 125 21.19 -6.42 3.59
C GLN A 125 19.82 -7.02 3.91
N GLU A 126 19.55 -8.24 3.45
CA GLU A 126 18.23 -8.89 3.60
C GLU A 126 17.83 -9.13 5.07
N ASP A 127 18.79 -9.21 5.97
CA ASP A 127 18.62 -9.37 7.42
C ASP A 127 18.65 -8.04 8.19
N SER A 128 18.75 -6.91 7.49
CA SER A 128 18.68 -5.57 8.10
C SER A 128 17.28 -5.29 8.67
N ASN A 129 17.19 -4.30 9.55
CA ASN A 129 15.90 -3.83 10.06
C ASN A 129 15.03 -3.27 8.92
N PRO A 130 13.69 -3.40 9.03
CA PRO A 130 12.79 -2.77 8.07
C PRO A 130 12.97 -1.25 7.99
N CYS A 131 12.79 -0.70 6.81
CA CYS A 131 12.74 0.75 6.61
C CYS A 131 11.35 1.28 6.99
N ILE A 132 11.32 2.35 7.77
CA ILE A 132 10.09 3.09 8.05
C ILE A 132 9.93 4.20 7.03
N VAL A 133 8.79 4.26 6.38
CA VAL A 133 8.46 5.28 5.39
C VAL A 133 7.31 6.13 5.92
N ILE A 134 7.52 7.43 5.96
CA ILE A 134 6.54 8.41 6.43
C ILE A 134 6.14 9.28 5.24
N TYR A 135 4.86 9.26 4.91
CA TYR A 135 4.25 10.12 3.89
C TYR A 135 3.49 11.24 4.60
N SER A 136 3.86 12.48 4.34
CA SER A 136 3.11 13.66 4.82
C SER A 136 2.07 14.09 3.80
N PHE A 137 0.92 14.53 4.29
CA PHE A 137 -0.13 15.16 3.48
C PHE A 137 0.18 16.62 3.17
#